data_40d5ae427adc572a7309f578a4ffe37a
#
_entry.id   40d5ae427adc572a7309f578a4ffe37a
#
_cell.length_a   1.000
_cell.length_b   1.000
_cell.length_c   1.000
_cell.angle_alpha   90.00
_cell.angle_beta   90.00
_cell.angle_gamma   90.00
#
_symmetry.space_group_name_H-M   'P 1'
#
loop_
_entity.id
_entity.type
_entity.pdbx_description
1 polymer ?
#
loop_
_entity_poly.entity_id
_entity_poly.type
_entity_poly.pdbx_seq_one_letter_code
_entity_poly.pdbx_strand_id
1 'polypeptide(L)'
;MQKIRILVIAPYEGLADAVSAIAHERQDVEITVEVGDLDKGKKIAMGLAHSNYDIILSRGGTAELIRSAVDLPVAEISISGYDILRTIKLAQNYSGKFAIAGFSPITENAHIICDLLQYDIDILTFSSEEEACRSLQAAKKNGCTLVLCDITGINAAKRLNLNSILITSGTESIHSAIDNAIGLVHSTEYVYKQKALFQSLLTSDDREFLIYDPAGFLWFSSLPQEDWNNSLMNLVQTYLKAFLKVPNQRVERQIRDKIYTLSNRHLYYDGQRYTAITIKQKDALFPEENPGITIYNKIDRAPNDFMDSYSSSNNMGTLAHSIDEYGKSRLPVLILGEAGTGKDKAASLLYENGPFGRAPFYIINCELMNERKWNALLGSDNSPLNTLHSTIYIKNPGALSEGQADKLFAYLDNASLASRNRLLFSLVLNTSRYPNAETCRTYLENRFSCLTLKLPPLRERKEDIPSIVALYLHRLNVQLGKQIIGFEAEAMELMTEFPWPSNLDQLHHILR
;
A
#
# COMPACT_ATOMS: atom_id res chain seq x y z
N MET A 1 -0.11 37.67 -2.31
CA MET A 1 -0.02 36.56 -1.34
C MET A 1 -1.31 36.55 -0.54
N GLN A 2 -1.90 35.41 -0.28
CA GLN A 2 -3.07 35.32 0.59
C GLN A 2 -2.60 35.59 2.02
N LYS A 3 -3.35 36.44 2.75
CA LYS A 3 -3.00 36.73 4.14
C LYS A 3 -3.21 35.50 5.01
N ILE A 4 -2.28 35.23 5.91
CA ILE A 4 -2.41 34.16 6.90
C ILE A 4 -3.45 34.55 7.93
N ARG A 5 -4.44 33.70 8.19
CA ARG A 5 -5.52 33.90 9.12
C ARG A 5 -5.19 33.28 10.47
N ILE A 6 -4.99 34.14 11.46
CA ILE A 6 -4.59 33.74 12.81
C ILE A 6 -5.77 33.93 13.75
N LEU A 7 -6.18 32.88 14.46
CA LEU A 7 -7.10 32.99 15.58
C LEU A 7 -6.29 33.13 16.87
N VAL A 8 -6.40 34.31 17.55
CA VAL A 8 -5.76 34.50 18.83
C VAL A 8 -6.78 34.28 19.94
N ILE A 9 -6.47 33.37 20.86
CA ILE A 9 -7.25 33.14 22.07
C ILE A 9 -6.46 33.69 23.25
N ALA A 10 -6.85 34.90 23.68
CA ALA A 10 -6.19 35.63 24.75
C ALA A 10 -6.75 35.19 26.11
N PRO A 11 -5.91 34.71 27.05
CA PRO A 11 -6.38 34.36 28.40
C PRO A 11 -6.94 35.52 29.23
N TYR A 12 -6.65 36.76 28.85
CA TYR A 12 -7.11 37.97 29.55
C TYR A 12 -7.23 39.17 28.59
N GLU A 13 -8.10 40.14 28.91
CA GLU A 13 -8.43 41.26 28.04
C GLU A 13 -7.23 42.13 27.66
N GLY A 14 -6.30 42.39 28.58
CA GLY A 14 -5.13 43.21 28.27
C GLY A 14 -4.20 42.60 27.21
N LEU A 15 -4.16 41.27 27.06
CA LEU A 15 -3.47 40.64 25.95
C LEU A 15 -4.27 40.78 24.64
N ALA A 16 -5.59 40.64 24.71
CA ALA A 16 -6.47 40.84 23.57
C ALA A 16 -6.33 42.23 22.96
N ASP A 17 -6.32 43.25 23.82
CA ASP A 17 -6.13 44.65 23.42
C ASP A 17 -4.77 44.89 22.78
N ALA A 18 -3.69 44.32 23.38
CA ALA A 18 -2.34 44.45 22.86
C ALA A 18 -2.18 43.77 21.49
N VAL A 19 -2.74 42.55 21.33
CA VAL A 19 -2.76 41.85 20.06
C VAL A 19 -3.59 42.60 19.01
N SER A 20 -4.74 43.12 19.37
CA SER A 20 -5.60 43.90 18.48
C SER A 20 -4.92 45.18 17.98
N ALA A 21 -4.15 45.85 18.83
CA ALA A 21 -3.37 47.03 18.42
C ALA A 21 -2.30 46.62 17.37
N ILE A 22 -1.55 45.54 17.60
CA ILE A 22 -0.55 45.03 16.68
C ILE A 22 -1.19 44.53 15.37
N ALA A 23 -2.37 43.90 15.43
CA ALA A 23 -3.10 43.42 14.25
C ALA A 23 -3.41 44.53 13.24
N HIS A 24 -3.66 45.76 13.73
CA HIS A 24 -3.89 46.93 12.86
C HIS A 24 -2.61 47.42 12.13
N GLU A 25 -1.45 47.15 12.69
CA GLU A 25 -0.17 47.55 12.11
C GLU A 25 0.35 46.53 11.07
N ARG A 26 -0.08 45.25 11.11
CA ARG A 26 0.36 44.17 10.27
C ARG A 26 -0.52 44.03 9.03
N GLN A 27 0.09 43.99 7.84
CA GLN A 27 -0.62 43.84 6.56
C GLN A 27 -0.53 42.41 5.98
N ASP A 28 0.34 41.61 6.52
CA ASP A 28 0.66 40.23 6.08
C ASP A 28 -0.24 39.15 6.70
N VAL A 29 -0.95 39.49 7.78
CA VAL A 29 -1.83 38.58 8.51
C VAL A 29 -3.26 39.19 8.67
N GLU A 30 -4.21 38.29 8.91
CA GLU A 30 -5.58 38.64 9.34
C GLU A 30 -5.79 37.99 10.70
N ILE A 31 -5.91 38.82 11.74
CA ILE A 31 -5.96 38.34 13.12
C ILE A 31 -7.38 38.56 13.68
N THR A 32 -7.98 37.45 14.16
CA THR A 32 -9.22 37.48 14.95
C THR A 32 -8.87 37.20 16.41
N VAL A 33 -9.35 38.02 17.34
CA VAL A 33 -9.03 37.89 18.77
C VAL A 33 -10.29 37.53 19.56
N GLU A 34 -10.18 36.47 20.36
CA GLU A 34 -11.21 36.00 21.28
C GLU A 34 -10.65 35.94 22.71
N VAL A 35 -11.47 36.22 23.72
CA VAL A 35 -11.04 36.20 25.12
C VAL A 35 -11.57 34.94 25.83
N GLY A 36 -10.65 34.12 26.31
CA GLY A 36 -10.96 32.91 27.06
C GLY A 36 -9.71 32.24 27.64
N ASP A 37 -9.73 31.98 28.94
CA ASP A 37 -8.67 31.21 29.60
C ASP A 37 -9.01 29.72 29.73
N LEU A 38 -8.00 28.90 29.85
CA LEU A 38 -8.06 27.44 30.10
C LEU A 38 -9.25 26.77 29.36
N ASP A 39 -10.20 26.18 30.10
CA ASP A 39 -11.33 25.44 29.51
C ASP A 39 -12.26 26.32 28.65
N LYS A 40 -12.41 27.62 28.97
CA LYS A 40 -13.18 28.56 28.14
C LYS A 40 -12.46 28.77 26.81
N GLY A 41 -11.15 29.00 26.83
CA GLY A 41 -10.33 29.16 25.65
C GLY A 41 -10.36 27.90 24.77
N LYS A 42 -10.26 26.71 25.38
CA LYS A 42 -10.40 25.42 24.69
C LYS A 42 -11.76 25.29 23.97
N LYS A 43 -12.88 25.65 24.63
CA LYS A 43 -14.21 25.58 24.00
C LYS A 43 -14.34 26.53 22.81
N ILE A 44 -13.78 27.73 22.91
CA ILE A 44 -13.76 28.71 21.82
C ILE A 44 -12.95 28.13 20.63
N ALA A 45 -11.76 27.58 20.91
CA ALA A 45 -10.92 26.96 19.88
C ALA A 45 -11.64 25.82 19.14
N MET A 46 -12.28 24.92 19.86
CA MET A 46 -13.04 23.79 19.27
C MET A 46 -14.24 24.29 18.45
N GLY A 47 -14.93 25.36 18.89
CA GLY A 47 -16.06 25.92 18.14
C GLY A 47 -15.65 26.61 16.84
N LEU A 48 -14.46 27.21 16.80
CA LEU A 48 -13.96 27.99 15.67
C LEU A 48 -12.91 27.22 14.82
N ALA A 49 -12.47 26.02 15.24
CA ALA A 49 -11.45 25.24 14.53
C ALA A 49 -11.84 24.87 13.09
N HIS A 50 -13.14 24.82 12.78
CA HIS A 50 -13.65 24.56 11.43
C HIS A 50 -13.85 25.84 10.59
N SER A 51 -13.58 27.03 11.18
CA SER A 51 -13.67 28.33 10.50
C SER A 51 -12.30 28.67 9.93
N ASN A 52 -12.08 28.48 8.69
CA ASN A 52 -10.97 28.92 7.80
C ASN A 52 -9.77 29.69 8.45
N TYR A 53 -9.26 29.26 9.61
CA TYR A 53 -8.01 29.73 10.20
C TYR A 53 -6.85 28.82 9.85
N ASP A 54 -5.66 29.40 9.67
CA ASP A 54 -4.45 28.67 9.32
C ASP A 54 -3.67 28.21 10.57
N ILE A 55 -3.81 28.97 11.68
CA ILE A 55 -3.11 28.71 12.94
C ILE A 55 -3.83 29.38 14.11
N ILE A 56 -3.72 28.79 15.28
CA ILE A 56 -4.18 29.38 16.54
C ILE A 56 -2.98 29.89 17.32
N LEU A 57 -3.12 31.09 17.91
CA LEU A 57 -2.13 31.68 18.78
C LEU A 57 -2.75 31.85 20.17
N SER A 58 -2.08 31.35 21.19
CA SER A 58 -2.53 31.52 22.59
C SER A 58 -1.33 31.52 23.54
N ARG A 59 -1.56 31.52 24.84
CA ARG A 59 -0.52 31.67 25.83
C ARG A 59 -0.59 30.62 26.94
N GLY A 60 0.57 30.09 27.36
CA GLY A 60 0.75 29.25 28.54
C GLY A 60 -0.19 28.04 28.57
N GLY A 61 -0.74 27.73 29.73
CA GLY A 61 -1.63 26.58 29.91
C GLY A 61 -2.86 26.55 28.98
N THR A 62 -3.36 27.73 28.55
CA THR A 62 -4.45 27.79 27.57
C THR A 62 -4.00 27.29 26.20
N ALA A 63 -2.79 27.66 25.75
CA ALA A 63 -2.23 27.17 24.50
C ALA A 63 -2.02 25.63 24.52
N GLU A 64 -1.59 25.10 25.67
CA GLU A 64 -1.35 23.65 25.83
C GLU A 64 -2.67 22.85 25.80
N LEU A 65 -3.72 23.37 26.48
CA LEU A 65 -5.05 22.76 26.43
C LEU A 65 -5.67 22.79 25.02
N ILE A 66 -5.49 23.89 24.29
CA ILE A 66 -5.97 24.04 22.93
C ILE A 66 -5.23 23.04 22.00
N ARG A 67 -3.89 22.93 22.10
CA ARG A 67 -3.05 22.03 21.30
C ARG A 67 -3.48 20.56 21.43
N SER A 68 -3.98 20.16 22.60
CA SER A 68 -4.48 18.80 22.83
C SER A 68 -5.89 18.56 22.30
N ALA A 69 -6.61 19.59 21.82
CA ALA A 69 -8.04 19.52 21.52
C ALA A 69 -8.41 19.83 20.07
N VAL A 70 -7.49 20.38 19.27
CA VAL A 70 -7.72 20.77 17.88
C VAL A 70 -6.59 20.27 16.98
N ASP A 71 -6.92 20.05 15.70
CA ASP A 71 -5.94 19.60 14.68
C ASP A 71 -5.16 20.77 14.06
N LEU A 72 -5.61 22.01 14.26
CA LEU A 72 -4.90 23.20 13.77
C LEU A 72 -3.58 23.40 14.52
N PRO A 73 -2.51 23.86 13.84
CA PRO A 73 -1.29 24.25 14.50
C PRO A 73 -1.54 25.28 15.59
N VAL A 74 -0.88 25.14 16.74
CA VAL A 74 -1.00 26.08 17.86
C VAL A 74 0.37 26.61 18.19
N ALA A 75 0.57 27.93 17.99
CA ALA A 75 1.74 28.66 18.45
C ALA A 75 1.49 29.34 19.81
N GLU A 76 2.55 29.58 20.56
CA GLU A 76 2.48 30.13 21.88
C GLU A 76 3.09 31.52 21.96
N ILE A 77 2.39 32.46 22.64
CA ILE A 77 2.95 33.74 23.05
C ILE A 77 3.76 33.49 24.34
N SER A 78 5.04 33.25 24.19
CA SER A 78 5.95 32.97 25.30
C SER A 78 6.24 34.24 26.11
N ILE A 79 6.48 34.05 27.41
CA ILE A 79 6.97 35.11 28.27
C ILE A 79 8.47 35.32 28.02
N SER A 80 8.84 36.51 27.62
CA SER A 80 10.24 36.86 27.38
C SER A 80 10.96 37.28 28.67
N GLY A 81 12.28 37.28 28.65
CA GLY A 81 13.08 37.86 29.72
C GLY A 81 12.78 39.33 29.98
N TYR A 82 12.42 40.09 28.94
CA TYR A 82 11.99 41.50 29.07
C TYR A 82 10.67 41.66 29.86
N ASP A 83 9.74 40.74 29.69
CA ASP A 83 8.47 40.73 30.40
C ASP A 83 8.66 40.51 31.90
N ILE A 84 9.56 39.54 32.22
CA ILE A 84 9.93 39.27 33.62
C ILE A 84 10.66 40.46 34.23
N LEU A 85 11.65 41.01 33.52
CA LEU A 85 12.43 42.14 33.99
C LEU A 85 11.53 43.38 34.24
N ARG A 86 10.61 43.68 33.34
CA ARG A 86 9.64 44.77 33.48
C ARG A 86 8.79 44.56 34.71
N THR A 87 8.33 43.33 34.98
CA THR A 87 7.53 43.02 36.17
C THR A 87 8.35 43.10 37.46
N ILE A 88 9.61 42.66 37.47
CA ILE A 88 10.55 42.81 38.58
C ILE A 88 10.74 44.32 38.89
N LYS A 89 10.99 45.14 37.85
CA LYS A 89 11.17 46.57 38.02
C LYS A 89 9.93 47.25 38.63
N LEU A 90 8.73 46.81 38.27
CA LEU A 90 7.49 47.30 38.87
C LEU A 90 7.41 46.88 40.34
N ALA A 91 7.76 45.65 40.68
CA ALA A 91 7.71 45.11 42.03
C ALA A 91 8.79 45.70 42.96
N GLN A 92 9.92 46.20 42.44
CA GLN A 92 10.95 46.87 43.26
C GLN A 92 10.44 48.12 43.98
N ASN A 93 9.35 48.74 43.54
CA ASN A 93 8.72 49.85 44.21
C ASN A 93 7.77 49.43 45.36
N TYR A 94 7.58 48.12 45.56
CA TYR A 94 6.74 47.57 46.61
C TYR A 94 7.53 47.40 47.90
N SER A 95 6.98 47.83 49.01
CA SER A 95 7.68 47.87 50.32
C SER A 95 7.78 46.55 51.08
N GLY A 96 7.34 45.44 50.48
CA GLY A 96 7.36 44.11 51.09
C GLY A 96 8.22 43.12 50.36
N LYS A 97 8.46 41.92 50.95
CA LYS A 97 9.17 40.82 50.31
C LYS A 97 8.27 40.27 49.18
N PHE A 98 8.85 40.08 48.01
CA PHE A 98 8.14 39.47 46.87
C PHE A 98 8.91 38.24 46.35
N ALA A 99 8.18 37.37 45.64
CA ALA A 99 8.71 36.20 44.99
C ALA A 99 8.22 36.12 43.54
N ILE A 100 8.93 35.40 42.69
CA ILE A 100 8.49 35.06 41.34
C ILE A 100 7.98 33.63 41.38
N ALA A 101 6.81 33.35 40.78
CA ALA A 101 6.22 32.03 40.78
C ALA A 101 5.63 31.71 39.40
N GLY A 102 5.88 30.51 38.88
CA GLY A 102 5.38 30.12 37.56
C GLY A 102 5.74 28.69 37.16
N PHE A 103 5.32 28.32 35.97
CA PHE A 103 5.79 27.09 35.31
C PHE A 103 7.28 27.17 34.93
N SER A 104 7.92 26.04 34.69
CA SER A 104 9.37 25.93 34.40
C SER A 104 9.89 26.98 33.41
N PRO A 105 9.28 27.22 32.24
CA PRO A 105 9.80 28.23 31.30
C PRO A 105 9.89 29.65 31.87
N ILE A 106 8.98 30.01 32.77
CA ILE A 106 8.97 31.35 33.44
C ILE A 106 10.08 31.39 34.47
N THR A 107 10.17 30.36 35.31
CA THR A 107 11.11 30.36 36.43
C THR A 107 12.56 30.14 35.95
N GLU A 108 12.80 29.38 34.87
CA GLU A 108 14.13 29.28 34.25
C GLU A 108 14.61 30.64 33.74
N ASN A 109 13.77 31.38 33.00
CA ASN A 109 14.10 32.70 32.56
C ASN A 109 14.29 33.68 33.73
N ALA A 110 13.49 33.53 34.80
CA ALA A 110 13.63 34.35 36.02
C ALA A 110 14.94 34.09 36.73
N HIS A 111 15.39 32.81 36.83
CA HIS A 111 16.70 32.47 37.40
C HIS A 111 17.82 33.13 36.62
N ILE A 112 17.83 32.99 35.26
CA ILE A 112 18.86 33.61 34.41
C ILE A 112 18.94 35.12 34.65
N ILE A 113 17.78 35.81 34.74
CA ILE A 113 17.73 37.27 34.95
C ILE A 113 18.21 37.65 36.35
N CYS A 114 17.74 36.92 37.38
CA CYS A 114 18.15 37.17 38.73
C CYS A 114 19.65 36.94 38.94
N ASP A 115 20.21 35.88 38.39
CA ASP A 115 21.63 35.59 38.45
C ASP A 115 22.46 36.66 37.74
N LEU A 116 22.03 37.06 36.51
CA LEU A 116 22.74 38.05 35.72
C LEU A 116 22.74 39.45 36.39
N LEU A 117 21.60 39.83 36.99
CA LEU A 117 21.43 41.14 37.60
C LEU A 117 21.67 41.15 39.13
N GLN A 118 22.10 40.00 39.68
CA GLN A 118 22.36 39.80 41.13
C GLN A 118 21.17 40.18 42.02
N TYR A 119 19.96 39.81 41.60
CA TYR A 119 18.74 40.01 42.39
C TYR A 119 18.55 38.81 43.32
N ASP A 120 18.39 39.09 44.60
CA ASP A 120 18.02 38.09 45.63
C ASP A 120 16.50 38.00 45.73
N ILE A 121 15.89 37.21 44.88
CA ILE A 121 14.43 37.03 44.80
C ILE A 121 14.14 35.51 44.86
N ASP A 122 13.20 35.15 45.75
CA ASP A 122 12.73 33.75 45.82
C ASP A 122 11.98 33.37 44.54
N ILE A 123 12.38 32.28 43.90
CA ILE A 123 11.75 31.77 42.69
C ILE A 123 11.08 30.43 42.99
N LEU A 124 9.79 30.31 42.68
CA LEU A 124 8.94 29.19 43.01
C LEU A 124 8.43 28.52 41.69
N THR A 125 8.87 27.32 41.42
CA THR A 125 8.39 26.56 40.26
C THR A 125 7.24 25.65 40.68
N PHE A 126 6.21 25.53 39.84
CA PHE A 126 5.10 24.60 40.02
C PHE A 126 4.67 24.02 38.67
N SER A 127 4.06 22.84 38.69
CA SER A 127 3.58 22.09 37.52
C SER A 127 2.04 21.98 37.46
N SER A 128 1.36 22.41 38.54
CA SER A 128 -0.11 22.39 38.63
C SER A 128 -0.64 23.49 39.53
N GLU A 129 -1.95 23.77 39.42
CA GLU A 129 -2.60 24.76 40.29
C GLU A 129 -2.58 24.37 41.76
N GLU A 130 -2.67 23.07 42.06
CA GLU A 130 -2.57 22.57 43.44
C GLU A 130 -1.17 22.77 44.02
N GLU A 131 -0.15 22.58 43.24
CA GLU A 131 1.24 22.80 43.62
C GLU A 131 1.51 24.29 43.77
N ALA A 132 0.98 25.12 42.89
CA ALA A 132 1.03 26.57 43.01
C ALA A 132 0.44 27.05 44.39
N CYS A 133 -0.74 26.54 44.76
CA CYS A 133 -1.34 26.87 46.05
C CYS A 133 -0.44 26.46 47.24
N ARG A 134 0.17 25.29 47.21
CA ARG A 134 1.08 24.81 48.27
C ARG A 134 2.36 25.64 48.36
N SER A 135 2.98 25.93 47.22
CA SER A 135 4.23 26.70 47.15
C SER A 135 4.00 28.15 47.60
N LEU A 136 2.90 28.79 47.17
CA LEU A 136 2.55 30.14 47.57
C LEU A 136 2.14 30.24 49.05
N GLN A 137 1.48 29.22 49.60
CA GLN A 137 1.17 29.15 51.01
C GLN A 137 2.45 29.08 51.90
N ALA A 138 3.45 28.32 51.45
CA ALA A 138 4.75 28.27 52.12
C ALA A 138 5.48 29.61 52.02
N ALA A 139 5.50 30.24 50.84
CA ALA A 139 6.09 31.58 50.66
C ALA A 139 5.43 32.64 51.53
N LYS A 140 4.11 32.62 51.67
CA LYS A 140 3.35 33.52 52.55
C LYS A 140 3.77 33.37 54.02
N LYS A 141 3.96 32.10 54.50
CA LYS A 141 4.44 31.85 55.86
C LYS A 141 5.86 32.36 56.07
N ASN A 142 6.68 32.40 55.02
CA ASN A 142 8.06 32.92 55.06
C ASN A 142 8.12 34.45 54.85
N GLY A 143 7.00 35.15 55.01
CA GLY A 143 6.93 36.61 54.92
C GLY A 143 6.81 37.22 53.52
N CYS A 144 6.55 36.43 52.51
CA CYS A 144 6.27 36.91 51.16
C CYS A 144 4.89 37.58 51.19
N THR A 145 4.79 38.82 50.68
CA THR A 145 3.58 39.64 50.67
C THR A 145 3.09 39.98 49.28
N LEU A 146 3.94 39.74 48.26
CA LEU A 146 3.62 39.94 46.84
C LEU A 146 4.21 38.80 45.99
N VAL A 147 3.49 38.36 44.97
CA VAL A 147 3.97 37.36 44.02
C VAL A 147 3.85 37.88 42.59
N LEU A 148 4.93 37.73 41.82
CA LEU A 148 4.95 37.96 40.38
C LEU A 148 4.71 36.64 39.67
N CYS A 149 3.62 36.45 38.95
CA CYS A 149 3.24 35.15 38.43
C CYS A 149 2.39 35.21 37.16
N ASP A 150 2.14 34.07 36.59
CA ASP A 150 1.16 33.87 35.52
C ASP A 150 -0.28 33.82 36.06
N ILE A 151 -1.26 33.55 35.18
CA ILE A 151 -2.68 33.46 35.56
C ILE A 151 -2.93 32.36 36.57
N THR A 152 -2.26 31.19 36.45
CA THR A 152 -2.38 30.08 37.41
C THR A 152 -1.93 30.53 38.80
N GLY A 153 -0.80 31.21 38.86
CA GLY A 153 -0.27 31.80 40.07
C GLY A 153 -1.19 32.90 40.65
N ILE A 154 -1.78 33.75 39.78
CA ILE A 154 -2.79 34.75 40.19
C ILE A 154 -3.99 34.10 40.87
N ASN A 155 -4.54 33.05 40.27
CA ASN A 155 -5.70 32.33 40.82
C ASN A 155 -5.37 31.70 42.19
N ALA A 156 -4.20 31.08 42.31
CA ALA A 156 -3.74 30.53 43.57
C ALA A 156 -3.47 31.62 44.63
N ALA A 157 -2.87 32.76 44.28
CA ALA A 157 -2.62 33.88 45.14
C ALA A 157 -3.92 34.52 45.67
N LYS A 158 -4.93 34.70 44.83
CA LYS A 158 -6.27 35.18 45.22
C LYS A 158 -6.92 34.31 46.28
N ARG A 159 -6.85 32.95 46.14
CA ARG A 159 -7.39 32.02 47.14
C ARG A 159 -6.69 32.13 48.48
N LEU A 160 -5.42 32.53 48.46
CA LEU A 160 -4.60 32.69 49.67
C LEU A 160 -4.63 34.10 50.24
N ASN A 161 -5.38 35.04 49.68
CA ASN A 161 -5.33 36.48 50.01
C ASN A 161 -3.88 37.00 50.02
N LEU A 162 -3.14 36.74 48.96
CA LEU A 162 -1.77 37.21 48.72
C LEU A 162 -1.80 38.21 47.57
N ASN A 163 -1.11 39.34 47.68
CA ASN A 163 -0.99 40.28 46.58
C ASN A 163 -0.25 39.64 45.41
N SER A 164 -0.67 39.94 44.20
CA SER A 164 -0.06 39.36 43.00
C SER A 164 -0.03 40.38 41.87
N ILE A 165 1.03 40.29 41.06
CA ILE A 165 1.20 41.04 39.82
C ILE A 165 1.32 39.99 38.70
N LEU A 166 0.50 40.15 37.65
CA LEU A 166 0.58 39.32 36.47
C LEU A 166 1.80 39.69 35.64
N ILE A 167 2.62 38.68 35.28
CA ILE A 167 3.67 38.87 34.28
C ILE A 167 2.99 38.93 32.91
N THR A 168 2.84 40.12 32.33
CA THR A 168 2.18 40.33 31.05
C THR A 168 3.18 40.23 29.90
N SER A 169 2.72 39.75 28.75
CA SER A 169 3.54 39.74 27.52
C SER A 169 3.57 41.12 26.91
N GLY A 170 4.75 41.60 26.59
CA GLY A 170 4.96 42.85 25.88
C GLY A 170 4.77 42.73 24.37
N THR A 171 4.83 43.86 23.69
CA THR A 171 4.68 43.96 22.24
C THR A 171 5.72 43.12 21.51
N GLU A 172 6.94 43.03 22.00
CA GLU A 172 8.04 42.23 21.43
C GLU A 172 7.73 40.74 21.44
N SER A 173 7.17 40.23 22.54
CA SER A 173 6.76 38.82 22.70
C SER A 173 5.61 38.47 21.76
N ILE A 174 4.67 39.39 21.55
CA ILE A 174 3.55 39.23 20.64
C ILE A 174 4.03 39.20 19.17
N HIS A 175 4.87 40.17 18.77
CA HIS A 175 5.44 40.20 17.42
C HIS A 175 6.22 38.93 17.12
N SER A 176 7.08 38.48 18.03
CA SER A 176 7.83 37.25 17.88
C SER A 176 6.92 36.01 17.72
N ALA A 177 5.83 35.96 18.49
CA ALA A 177 4.87 34.87 18.40
C ALA A 177 4.12 34.85 17.06
N ILE A 178 3.73 36.02 16.53
CA ILE A 178 3.11 36.16 15.21
C ILE A 178 4.10 35.72 14.10
N ASP A 179 5.36 36.15 14.15
CA ASP A 179 6.38 35.79 13.18
C ASP A 179 6.68 34.27 13.20
N ASN A 180 6.73 33.69 14.39
CA ASN A 180 6.83 32.23 14.55
C ASN A 180 5.61 31.48 13.99
N ALA A 181 4.40 32.02 14.22
CA ALA A 181 3.17 31.46 13.66
C ALA A 181 3.18 31.46 12.12
N ILE A 182 3.62 32.56 11.50
CA ILE A 182 3.79 32.67 10.05
C ILE A 182 4.80 31.64 9.53
N GLY A 183 5.95 31.52 10.19
CA GLY A 183 6.97 30.54 9.83
C GLY A 183 6.45 29.08 9.90
N LEU A 184 5.64 28.79 10.92
CA LEU A 184 5.03 27.46 11.08
C LEU A 184 4.02 27.16 9.97
N VAL A 185 3.15 28.12 9.62
CA VAL A 185 2.19 27.97 8.52
C VAL A 185 2.92 27.74 7.19
N HIS A 186 3.94 28.52 6.88
CA HIS A 186 4.70 28.36 5.64
C HIS A 186 5.42 27.01 5.55
N SER A 187 6.04 26.56 6.63
CA SER A 187 6.68 25.24 6.66
C SER A 187 5.69 24.09 6.49
N THR A 188 4.53 24.19 7.11
CA THR A 188 3.46 23.20 6.99
C THR A 188 2.87 23.20 5.56
N GLU A 189 2.58 24.37 5.00
CA GLU A 189 2.09 24.52 3.63
C GLU A 189 3.06 23.94 2.59
N TYR A 190 4.35 24.16 2.77
CA TYR A 190 5.38 23.59 1.90
C TYR A 190 5.35 22.05 1.90
N VAL A 191 5.24 21.44 3.08
CA VAL A 191 5.13 19.98 3.21
C VAL A 191 3.87 19.45 2.54
N TYR A 192 2.72 20.13 2.75
CA TYR A 192 1.46 19.75 2.08
C TYR A 192 1.54 19.90 0.56
N LYS A 193 2.14 20.95 0.04
CA LYS A 193 2.33 21.16 -1.39
C LYS A 193 3.25 20.09 -2.00
N GLN A 194 4.34 19.74 -1.33
CA GLN A 194 5.20 18.63 -1.75
C GLN A 194 4.43 17.30 -1.78
N LYS A 195 3.70 16.99 -0.71
CA LYS A 195 2.87 15.78 -0.64
C LYS A 195 1.85 15.73 -1.78
N ALA A 196 1.13 16.82 -2.04
CA ALA A 196 0.16 16.91 -3.13
C ALA A 196 0.82 16.73 -4.51
N LEU A 197 2.00 17.33 -4.73
CA LEU A 197 2.77 17.17 -5.96
C LEU A 197 3.19 15.71 -6.16
N PHE A 198 3.73 15.07 -5.14
CA PHE A 198 4.10 13.64 -5.23
C PHE A 198 2.88 12.75 -5.45
N GLN A 199 1.76 13.05 -4.81
CA GLN A 199 0.51 12.33 -5.08
C GLN A 199 0.08 12.50 -6.53
N SER A 200 0.08 13.71 -7.08
CA SER A 200 -0.30 13.94 -8.48
C SER A 200 0.65 13.25 -9.48
N LEU A 201 1.95 13.20 -9.18
CA LEU A 201 2.92 12.45 -9.99
C LEU A 201 2.67 10.94 -9.95
N LEU A 202 2.30 10.40 -8.79
CA LEU A 202 2.00 8.98 -8.65
C LEU A 202 0.71 8.58 -9.39
N THR A 203 -0.27 9.48 -9.46
CA THR A 203 -1.59 9.21 -10.09
C THR A 203 -1.68 9.64 -11.57
N SER A 204 -0.63 10.27 -12.12
CA SER A 204 -0.62 10.80 -13.50
C SER A 204 -0.73 9.75 -14.62
N ASP A 205 -0.51 8.47 -14.33
CA ASP A 205 -0.37 7.37 -15.28
C ASP A 205 -1.53 6.34 -15.22
N ASP A 206 -2.74 6.70 -14.85
CA ASP A 206 -3.88 5.79 -14.61
C ASP A 206 -3.52 4.61 -13.67
N ARG A 207 -2.65 4.88 -12.71
CA ARG A 207 -2.22 3.89 -11.72
C ARG A 207 -2.67 4.33 -10.34
N GLU A 208 -3.29 3.40 -9.62
CA GLU A 208 -3.59 3.57 -8.22
C GLU A 208 -2.56 2.86 -7.34
N PHE A 209 -2.33 3.41 -6.15
CA PHE A 209 -1.34 2.90 -5.21
C PHE A 209 -1.95 2.67 -3.84
N LEU A 210 -1.64 1.51 -3.28
CA LEU A 210 -1.91 1.17 -1.89
C LEU A 210 -0.57 0.83 -1.22
N ILE A 211 -0.31 1.38 -0.03
CA ILE A 211 0.88 1.05 0.73
C ILE A 211 0.44 0.44 2.05
N TYR A 212 0.95 -0.73 2.34
CA TYR A 212 0.72 -1.46 3.58
C TYR A 212 1.96 -1.43 4.45
N ASP A 213 1.75 -1.29 5.75
CA ASP A 213 2.81 -1.34 6.75
C ASP A 213 3.34 -2.77 6.97
N PRO A 214 4.39 -2.97 7.80
CA PRO A 214 4.93 -4.31 8.10
C PRO A 214 3.92 -5.26 8.75
N ALA A 215 2.91 -4.74 9.43
CA ALA A 215 1.85 -5.54 10.07
C ALA A 215 0.70 -5.90 9.11
N GLY A 216 0.68 -5.29 7.92
CA GLY A 216 -0.37 -5.50 6.90
C GLY A 216 -1.56 -4.57 7.04
N PHE A 217 -1.44 -3.47 7.78
CA PHE A 217 -2.44 -2.41 7.80
C PHE A 217 -2.20 -1.43 6.66
N LEU A 218 -3.29 -0.92 6.09
CA LEU A 218 -3.23 0.08 5.04
C LEU A 218 -2.69 1.41 5.62
N TRP A 219 -1.51 1.82 5.15
CA TRP A 219 -0.85 3.06 5.57
C TRP A 219 -1.16 4.24 4.64
N PHE A 220 -1.30 3.97 3.32
CA PHE A 220 -1.60 4.99 2.31
C PHE A 220 -2.46 4.42 1.19
N SER A 221 -3.38 5.24 0.66
CA SER A 221 -4.17 4.95 -0.53
C SER A 221 -4.23 6.18 -1.43
N SER A 222 -4.00 6.01 -2.74
CA SER A 222 -4.32 7.04 -3.74
C SER A 222 -5.77 7.00 -4.17
N LEU A 223 -6.45 5.86 -3.97
CA LEU A 223 -7.87 5.70 -4.27
C LEU A 223 -8.72 6.57 -3.34
N PRO A 224 -9.65 7.39 -3.86
CA PRO A 224 -10.67 8.06 -3.06
C PRO A 224 -11.49 7.03 -2.27
N GLN A 225 -11.91 7.37 -1.05
CA GLN A 225 -12.72 6.44 -0.24
C GLN A 225 -14.04 6.05 -0.90
N GLU A 226 -14.59 6.93 -1.74
CA GLU A 226 -15.81 6.71 -2.53
C GLU A 226 -15.62 5.64 -3.62
N ASP A 227 -14.40 5.48 -4.13
CA ASP A 227 -14.05 4.51 -5.19
C ASP A 227 -13.62 3.14 -4.64
N TRP A 228 -13.71 2.93 -3.34
CA TRP A 228 -13.43 1.64 -2.71
C TRP A 228 -14.54 0.65 -3.07
N ASN A 229 -14.54 0.25 -4.35
CA ASN A 229 -15.42 -0.81 -4.82
C ASN A 229 -15.11 -2.09 -4.04
N ASN A 230 -16.12 -2.67 -3.39
CA ASN A 230 -15.99 -3.90 -2.60
C ASN A 230 -15.29 -5.02 -3.39
N SER A 231 -15.50 -5.10 -4.71
CA SER A 231 -14.89 -6.11 -5.58
C SER A 231 -13.37 -5.92 -5.72
N LEU A 232 -12.91 -4.67 -5.88
CA LEU A 232 -11.48 -4.36 -6.01
C LEU A 232 -10.73 -4.58 -4.69
N MET A 233 -11.30 -4.11 -3.58
CA MET A 233 -10.67 -4.30 -2.26
C MET A 233 -10.65 -5.78 -1.85
N ASN A 234 -11.70 -6.54 -2.16
CA ASN A 234 -11.71 -7.99 -1.96
C ASN A 234 -10.61 -8.68 -2.80
N LEU A 235 -10.40 -8.22 -4.04
CA LEU A 235 -9.32 -8.72 -4.88
C LEU A 235 -7.95 -8.44 -4.25
N VAL A 236 -7.70 -7.21 -3.77
CA VAL A 236 -6.45 -6.85 -3.07
C VAL A 236 -6.25 -7.71 -1.82
N GLN A 237 -7.28 -7.88 -1.00
CA GLN A 237 -7.22 -8.69 0.23
C GLN A 237 -6.90 -10.16 -0.07
N THR A 238 -7.43 -10.70 -1.16
CA THR A 238 -7.13 -12.09 -1.60
C THR A 238 -5.62 -12.30 -1.79
N TYR A 239 -4.92 -11.33 -2.36
CA TYR A 239 -3.50 -11.46 -2.67
C TYR A 239 -2.56 -10.83 -1.64
N LEU A 240 -3.08 -10.04 -0.69
CA LEU A 240 -2.28 -9.27 0.26
C LEU A 240 -1.26 -10.14 1.02
N LYS A 241 -1.70 -11.27 1.58
CA LYS A 241 -0.81 -12.17 2.34
C LYS A 241 0.39 -12.65 1.52
N ALA A 242 0.21 -12.89 0.24
CA ALA A 242 1.28 -13.32 -0.64
C ALA A 242 2.18 -12.16 -1.04
N PHE A 243 1.61 -10.98 -1.30
CA PHE A 243 2.35 -9.76 -1.63
C PHE A 243 3.22 -9.27 -0.46
N LEU A 244 2.75 -9.43 0.77
CA LEU A 244 3.54 -9.13 1.97
C LEU A 244 4.77 -10.05 2.10
N LYS A 245 4.68 -11.31 1.63
CA LYS A 245 5.77 -12.29 1.74
C LYS A 245 6.79 -12.18 0.61
N VAL A 246 6.33 -12.03 -0.64
CA VAL A 246 7.17 -12.13 -1.83
C VAL A 246 7.03 -10.86 -2.68
N PRO A 247 8.13 -10.14 -2.96
CA PRO A 247 8.11 -8.96 -3.81
C PRO A 247 8.05 -9.31 -5.30
N ASN A 248 7.76 -8.28 -6.11
CA ASN A 248 7.79 -8.33 -7.57
C ASN A 248 6.88 -9.40 -8.18
N GLN A 249 5.70 -9.57 -7.59
CA GLN A 249 4.63 -10.38 -8.16
C GLN A 249 3.71 -9.49 -8.98
N ARG A 250 3.16 -10.04 -10.04
CA ARG A 250 2.11 -9.42 -10.86
C ARG A 250 0.97 -10.40 -11.07
N VAL A 251 -0.23 -9.96 -10.77
CA VAL A 251 -1.47 -10.73 -10.87
C VAL A 251 -2.44 -9.97 -11.75
N GLU A 252 -3.12 -10.66 -12.63
CA GLU A 252 -4.23 -10.09 -13.40
C GLU A 252 -5.52 -10.88 -13.15
N ARG A 253 -6.61 -10.15 -12.99
CA ARG A 253 -7.96 -10.71 -12.83
C ARG A 253 -8.95 -9.90 -13.65
N GLN A 254 -9.78 -10.60 -14.39
CA GLN A 254 -10.94 -10.02 -15.00
C GLN A 254 -12.09 -10.02 -14.01
N ILE A 255 -12.74 -8.87 -13.87
CA ILE A 255 -13.99 -8.69 -13.11
C ILE A 255 -14.94 -7.99 -14.07
N ARG A 256 -15.94 -8.69 -14.55
CA ARG A 256 -16.89 -8.23 -15.57
C ARG A 256 -16.17 -7.80 -16.86
N ASP A 257 -16.25 -6.51 -17.20
CA ASP A 257 -15.69 -5.89 -18.41
C ASP A 257 -14.30 -5.26 -18.19
N LYS A 258 -13.72 -5.38 -17.01
CA LYS A 258 -12.43 -4.81 -16.66
C LYS A 258 -11.41 -5.89 -16.27
N ILE A 259 -10.16 -5.69 -16.67
CA ILE A 259 -9.02 -6.46 -16.20
C ILE A 259 -8.22 -5.57 -15.22
N TYR A 260 -8.08 -6.06 -13.99
CA TYR A 260 -7.27 -5.43 -12.96
C TYR A 260 -5.91 -6.11 -12.89
N THR A 261 -4.86 -5.32 -13.02
CA THR A 261 -3.47 -5.76 -12.84
C THR A 261 -2.98 -5.25 -11.50
N LEU A 262 -2.69 -6.15 -10.58
CA LEU A 262 -2.05 -5.86 -9.30
C LEU A 262 -0.57 -6.21 -9.38
N SER A 263 0.31 -5.30 -8.97
CA SER A 263 1.73 -5.59 -8.84
C SER A 263 2.27 -5.04 -7.53
N ASN A 264 3.18 -5.77 -6.88
CA ASN A 264 3.73 -5.36 -5.60
C ASN A 264 5.23 -5.09 -5.65
N ARG A 265 5.69 -4.19 -4.77
CA ARG A 265 7.10 -3.96 -4.46
C ARG A 265 7.27 -3.79 -2.96
N HIS A 266 8.41 -4.24 -2.43
CA HIS A 266 8.80 -3.92 -1.08
C HIS A 266 9.62 -2.63 -1.06
N LEU A 267 9.23 -1.71 -0.18
CA LEU A 267 9.90 -0.43 0.08
C LEU A 267 10.48 -0.48 1.48
N TYR A 268 11.65 0.12 1.66
CA TYR A 268 12.28 0.23 2.97
C TYR A 268 12.35 1.70 3.35
N TYR A 269 11.78 2.03 4.50
CA TYR A 269 11.78 3.37 5.06
C TYR A 269 11.95 3.29 6.57
N ASP A 270 12.88 4.05 7.12
CA ASP A 270 13.22 4.08 8.54
C ASP A 270 13.44 2.68 9.16
N GLY A 271 14.19 1.82 8.44
CA GLY A 271 14.47 0.44 8.85
C GLY A 271 13.29 -0.52 8.79
N GLN A 272 12.11 -0.06 8.40
CA GLN A 272 10.88 -0.87 8.28
C GLN A 272 10.57 -1.21 6.81
N ARG A 273 9.93 -2.37 6.60
CA ARG A 273 9.55 -2.86 5.28
C ARG A 273 8.08 -2.61 5.00
N TYR A 274 7.78 -1.74 4.07
CA TYR A 274 6.44 -1.48 3.55
C TYR A 274 6.20 -2.26 2.26
N THR A 275 4.93 -2.54 1.95
CA THR A 275 4.53 -3.18 0.69
C THR A 275 3.67 -2.23 -0.11
N ALA A 276 4.21 -1.74 -1.23
CA ALA A 276 3.46 -0.95 -2.19
C ALA A 276 2.79 -1.86 -3.21
N ILE A 277 1.49 -1.70 -3.40
CA ILE A 277 0.68 -2.38 -4.42
C ILE A 277 0.24 -1.34 -5.44
N THR A 278 0.58 -1.58 -6.70
CA THR A 278 0.12 -0.76 -7.82
C THR A 278 -1.05 -1.45 -8.49
N ILE A 279 -2.10 -0.72 -8.76
CA ILE A 279 -3.31 -1.19 -9.42
C ILE A 279 -3.42 -0.48 -10.78
N LYS A 280 -3.58 -1.25 -11.84
CA LYS A 280 -3.95 -0.76 -13.18
C LYS A 280 -5.23 -1.43 -13.61
N GLN A 281 -6.07 -0.70 -14.30
CA GLN A 281 -7.27 -1.24 -14.94
C GLN A 281 -7.21 -1.01 -16.44
N LYS A 282 -7.74 -1.98 -17.19
CA LYS A 282 -7.98 -1.88 -18.64
C LYS A 282 -9.26 -2.58 -19.00
N ASP A 283 -9.85 -2.19 -20.13
CA ASP A 283 -11.03 -2.89 -20.63
C ASP A 283 -10.69 -4.31 -21.06
N ALA A 284 -11.56 -5.24 -20.70
CA ALA A 284 -11.43 -6.62 -21.13
C ALA A 284 -11.77 -6.75 -22.62
N LEU A 285 -10.97 -7.54 -23.34
CA LEU A 285 -11.19 -7.78 -24.77
C LEU A 285 -12.46 -8.59 -25.03
N PHE A 286 -12.79 -9.47 -24.08
CA PHE A 286 -13.95 -10.37 -24.15
C PHE A 286 -14.64 -10.44 -22.79
N PRO A 287 -15.95 -10.79 -22.76
CA PRO A 287 -16.65 -11.05 -21.49
C PRO A 287 -15.95 -12.10 -20.63
N GLU A 288 -16.15 -12.05 -19.33
CA GLU A 288 -15.53 -12.96 -18.35
C GLU A 288 -15.80 -14.45 -18.65
N GLU A 289 -16.98 -14.76 -19.19
CA GLU A 289 -17.40 -16.11 -19.56
C GLU A 289 -16.83 -16.62 -20.89
N ASN A 290 -15.88 -15.90 -21.49
CA ASN A 290 -15.31 -16.33 -22.77
C ASN A 290 -14.24 -17.42 -22.60
N PRO A 291 -14.52 -18.66 -23.01
CA PRO A 291 -13.60 -19.77 -22.81
C PRO A 291 -12.35 -19.76 -23.70
N GLY A 292 -12.24 -18.82 -24.65
CA GLY A 292 -11.13 -18.73 -25.61
C GLY A 292 -9.82 -18.19 -25.03
N ILE A 293 -9.90 -17.35 -23.99
CA ILE A 293 -8.72 -16.77 -23.32
C ILE A 293 -8.90 -16.91 -21.81
N THR A 294 -7.89 -17.47 -21.14
CA THR A 294 -7.88 -17.63 -19.69
C THR A 294 -6.63 -16.97 -19.11
N ILE A 295 -6.79 -16.22 -18.02
CA ILE A 295 -5.70 -15.61 -17.25
C ILE A 295 -5.50 -16.47 -16.00
N TYR A 296 -4.30 -16.99 -15.84
CA TYR A 296 -3.90 -17.80 -14.71
C TYR A 296 -2.74 -17.12 -13.95
N ASN A 297 -2.79 -17.16 -12.62
CA ASN A 297 -1.71 -16.63 -11.78
C ASN A 297 -1.22 -17.75 -10.84
N LYS A 298 0.07 -17.91 -10.72
CA LYS A 298 0.69 -18.95 -9.87
C LYS A 298 0.23 -18.88 -8.41
N ILE A 299 -0.04 -17.67 -7.94
CA ILE A 299 -0.48 -17.39 -6.56
C ILE A 299 -1.87 -17.96 -6.21
N ASP A 300 -2.68 -18.28 -7.23
CA ASP A 300 -4.04 -18.83 -7.05
C ASP A 300 -4.05 -20.33 -6.72
N ARG A 301 -2.91 -20.97 -6.80
CA ARG A 301 -2.79 -22.41 -6.57
C ARG A 301 -2.63 -22.78 -5.12
N ALA A 302 -3.33 -23.83 -4.71
CA ALA A 302 -2.93 -24.64 -3.56
C ALA A 302 -1.57 -25.31 -3.85
N PRO A 303 -0.66 -25.40 -2.87
CA PRO A 303 0.74 -25.82 -3.09
C PRO A 303 0.97 -27.22 -3.68
N ASN A 304 -0.06 -28.07 -3.77
CA ASN A 304 0.12 -29.51 -4.02
C ASN A 304 -0.52 -30.08 -5.29
N ASP A 305 -1.05 -29.28 -6.22
CA ASP A 305 -1.91 -29.87 -7.27
C ASP A 305 -1.19 -30.47 -8.48
N PHE A 306 0.14 -30.38 -8.65
CA PHE A 306 0.74 -30.70 -9.94
C PHE A 306 2.04 -31.51 -10.01
N MET A 307 2.83 -31.62 -8.95
CA MET A 307 4.13 -32.27 -9.01
C MET A 307 4.06 -33.81 -9.17
N ASP A 308 2.98 -34.42 -8.71
CA ASP A 308 2.93 -35.86 -8.46
C ASP A 308 2.79 -36.77 -9.70
N SER A 309 2.43 -36.21 -10.85
CA SER A 309 2.13 -37.04 -12.03
C SER A 309 3.30 -37.26 -13.00
N TYR A 310 4.41 -36.55 -12.80
CA TYR A 310 5.60 -36.66 -13.70
C TYR A 310 6.88 -37.13 -12.99
N SER A 311 6.85 -37.36 -11.68
CA SER A 311 8.06 -37.63 -10.90
C SER A 311 8.32 -39.11 -10.58
N SER A 312 7.45 -40.04 -11.01
CA SER A 312 7.44 -41.37 -10.43
C SER A 312 8.02 -42.50 -11.29
N SER A 313 8.52 -42.23 -12.49
CA SER A 313 9.16 -43.30 -13.30
C SER A 313 10.48 -42.88 -13.96
N ASN A 314 11.34 -43.89 -14.29
CA ASN A 314 12.65 -43.68 -14.92
C ASN A 314 12.55 -43.02 -16.32
N ASN A 315 11.50 -43.30 -17.10
CA ASN A 315 11.26 -42.64 -18.40
C ASN A 315 10.76 -41.21 -18.27
N MET A 316 10.12 -40.87 -17.16
CA MET A 316 9.69 -39.50 -16.85
C MET A 316 10.83 -38.67 -16.25
N GLY A 317 11.89 -39.26 -15.75
CA GLY A 317 13.08 -38.54 -15.27
C GLY A 317 13.71 -37.69 -16.37
N THR A 318 13.79 -38.19 -17.60
CA THR A 318 14.29 -37.44 -18.77
C THR A 318 13.34 -36.32 -19.18
N LEU A 319 12.02 -36.57 -19.13
CA LEU A 319 11.01 -35.57 -19.46
C LEU A 319 10.93 -34.46 -18.35
N ALA A 320 10.99 -34.86 -17.09
CA ALA A 320 11.04 -33.94 -15.97
C ALA A 320 12.29 -33.02 -16.02
N HIS A 321 13.43 -33.59 -16.37
CA HIS A 321 14.67 -32.85 -16.60
C HIS A 321 14.52 -31.88 -17.78
N SER A 322 13.95 -32.31 -18.90
CA SER A 322 13.70 -31.43 -20.05
C SER A 322 12.71 -30.29 -19.70
N ILE A 323 11.67 -30.56 -18.92
CA ILE A 323 10.74 -29.53 -18.44
C ILE A 323 11.47 -28.52 -17.53
N ASP A 324 12.37 -28.97 -16.66
CA ASP A 324 13.14 -28.08 -15.79
C ASP A 324 14.16 -27.26 -16.59
N GLU A 325 14.89 -27.84 -17.52
CA GLU A 325 15.83 -27.13 -18.39
C GLU A 325 15.12 -26.12 -19.29
N TYR A 326 14.10 -26.61 -20.04
CA TYR A 326 13.31 -25.71 -20.89
C TYR A 326 12.54 -24.67 -20.07
N GLY A 327 12.18 -25.03 -18.83
CA GLY A 327 11.58 -24.12 -17.86
C GLY A 327 12.42 -22.86 -17.66
N LYS A 328 13.71 -23.00 -17.44
CA LYS A 328 14.66 -21.91 -17.18
C LYS A 328 14.98 -21.05 -18.41
N SER A 329 14.75 -21.58 -19.63
CA SER A 329 15.01 -20.90 -20.88
C SER A 329 13.96 -19.84 -21.20
N ARG A 330 14.39 -18.79 -21.91
CA ARG A 330 13.47 -17.79 -22.51
C ARG A 330 13.00 -18.18 -23.91
N LEU A 331 13.60 -19.20 -24.50
CA LEU A 331 13.23 -19.64 -25.84
C LEU A 331 11.79 -20.13 -25.89
N PRO A 332 11.10 -19.97 -27.01
CA PRO A 332 9.77 -20.56 -27.23
C PRO A 332 9.83 -22.08 -27.10
N VAL A 333 8.77 -22.67 -26.56
CA VAL A 333 8.67 -24.16 -26.42
C VAL A 333 7.44 -24.66 -27.14
N LEU A 334 7.63 -25.70 -27.97
CA LEU A 334 6.58 -26.43 -28.66
C LEU A 334 6.34 -27.78 -27.97
N ILE A 335 5.15 -27.98 -27.41
CA ILE A 335 4.75 -29.21 -26.74
C ILE A 335 3.96 -30.08 -27.72
N LEU A 336 4.49 -31.20 -28.07
CA LEU A 336 3.90 -32.19 -29.01
C LEU A 336 3.36 -33.39 -28.25
N GLY A 337 2.20 -33.87 -28.60
CA GLY A 337 1.64 -35.11 -28.06
C GLY A 337 0.21 -35.36 -28.52
N GLU A 338 -0.26 -36.58 -28.40
CA GLU A 338 -1.63 -36.98 -28.71
C GLU A 338 -2.64 -36.28 -27.78
N ALA A 339 -3.94 -36.38 -28.07
CA ALA A 339 -4.98 -35.89 -27.16
C ALA A 339 -4.87 -36.56 -25.79
N GLY A 340 -5.06 -35.82 -24.72
CA GLY A 340 -5.03 -36.34 -23.34
C GLY A 340 -3.64 -36.70 -22.79
N THR A 341 -2.52 -36.40 -23.46
CA THR A 341 -1.17 -36.70 -22.93
C THR A 341 -0.68 -35.78 -21.83
N GLY A 342 -1.43 -34.71 -21.48
CA GLY A 342 -1.06 -33.79 -20.42
C GLY A 342 -0.31 -32.52 -20.86
N LYS A 343 -0.47 -32.09 -22.11
CA LYS A 343 0.19 -30.90 -22.68
C LYS A 343 -0.04 -29.64 -21.86
N ASP A 344 -1.28 -29.41 -21.39
CA ASP A 344 -1.62 -28.22 -20.57
C ASP A 344 -0.87 -28.22 -19.24
N LYS A 345 -0.67 -29.43 -18.68
CA LYS A 345 0.10 -29.61 -17.46
C LYS A 345 1.58 -29.32 -17.67
N ALA A 346 2.16 -29.82 -18.77
CA ALA A 346 3.54 -29.51 -19.13
C ALA A 346 3.73 -27.99 -19.35
N ALA A 347 2.77 -27.32 -20.01
CA ALA A 347 2.79 -25.86 -20.18
C ALA A 347 2.76 -25.12 -18.84
N SER A 348 1.94 -25.58 -17.89
CA SER A 348 1.88 -24.99 -16.53
C SER A 348 3.20 -25.17 -15.78
N LEU A 349 3.83 -26.32 -15.84
CA LEU A 349 5.14 -26.58 -15.21
C LEU A 349 6.25 -25.71 -15.83
N LEU A 350 6.26 -25.60 -17.15
CA LEU A 350 7.18 -24.72 -17.87
C LEU A 350 7.00 -23.26 -17.46
N TYR A 351 5.76 -22.79 -17.24
CA TYR A 351 5.49 -21.45 -16.73
C TYR A 351 5.99 -21.28 -15.30
N GLU A 352 5.69 -22.22 -14.40
CA GLU A 352 6.03 -22.15 -12.98
C GLU A 352 7.54 -22.11 -12.73
N ASN A 353 8.31 -22.86 -13.53
CA ASN A 353 9.77 -22.89 -13.48
C ASN A 353 10.41 -21.79 -14.34
N GLY A 354 9.58 -21.00 -15.03
CA GLY A 354 10.02 -20.04 -16.02
C GLY A 354 10.44 -18.68 -15.49
N PRO A 355 11.10 -17.87 -16.33
CA PRO A 355 11.61 -16.55 -15.97
C PRO A 355 10.50 -15.57 -15.57
N PHE A 356 9.26 -15.80 -16.01
CA PHE A 356 8.10 -14.98 -15.73
C PHE A 356 7.06 -15.69 -14.86
N GLY A 357 7.44 -16.69 -14.07
CA GLY A 357 6.53 -17.45 -13.20
C GLY A 357 5.88 -16.62 -12.06
N ARG A 358 6.26 -15.36 -11.88
CA ARG A 358 5.63 -14.41 -10.94
C ARG A 358 4.69 -13.40 -11.63
N ALA A 359 4.52 -13.55 -12.94
CA ALA A 359 3.65 -12.73 -13.76
C ALA A 359 2.47 -13.57 -14.28
N PRO A 360 1.44 -12.96 -14.87
CA PRO A 360 0.29 -13.70 -15.41
C PRO A 360 0.68 -14.69 -16.50
N PHE A 361 -0.04 -15.83 -16.55
CA PHE A 361 0.01 -16.84 -17.58
C PHE A 361 -1.26 -16.76 -18.42
N TYR A 362 -1.13 -16.37 -19.68
CA TYR A 362 -2.25 -16.26 -20.61
C TYR A 362 -2.36 -17.55 -21.43
N ILE A 363 -3.53 -18.16 -21.39
CA ILE A 363 -3.85 -19.36 -22.17
C ILE A 363 -4.81 -18.96 -23.29
N ILE A 364 -4.39 -19.07 -24.53
CA ILE A 364 -5.19 -18.79 -25.72
C ILE A 364 -5.55 -20.13 -26.36
N ASN A 365 -6.81 -20.55 -26.24
CA ASN A 365 -7.28 -21.80 -26.81
C ASN A 365 -7.80 -21.59 -28.23
N CYS A 366 -6.99 -21.96 -29.23
CA CYS A 366 -7.32 -21.75 -30.63
C CYS A 366 -8.54 -22.55 -31.10
N GLU A 367 -8.92 -23.64 -30.43
CA GLU A 367 -10.14 -24.42 -30.76
C GLU A 367 -11.43 -23.64 -30.48
N LEU A 368 -11.37 -22.65 -29.58
CA LEU A 368 -12.51 -21.84 -29.16
C LEU A 368 -12.53 -20.45 -29.78
N MET A 369 -11.59 -20.18 -30.71
CA MET A 369 -11.43 -18.89 -31.36
C MET A 369 -12.13 -18.88 -32.73
N ASN A 370 -13.21 -18.10 -32.85
CA ASN A 370 -13.78 -17.78 -34.14
C ASN A 370 -13.03 -16.60 -34.79
N GLU A 371 -13.34 -16.30 -36.06
CA GLU A 371 -12.65 -15.27 -36.84
C GLU A 371 -12.75 -13.86 -36.19
N ARG A 372 -13.90 -13.50 -35.65
CA ARG A 372 -14.10 -12.21 -34.97
C ARG A 372 -13.22 -12.08 -33.74
N LYS A 373 -13.19 -13.10 -32.89
CA LYS A 373 -12.35 -13.16 -31.68
C LYS A 373 -10.87 -13.11 -32.05
N TRP A 374 -10.49 -13.84 -33.11
CA TRP A 374 -9.11 -13.90 -33.57
C TRP A 374 -8.62 -12.54 -34.06
N ASN A 375 -9.42 -11.86 -34.89
CA ASN A 375 -9.09 -10.53 -35.38
C ASN A 375 -9.03 -9.50 -34.24
N ALA A 376 -9.92 -9.57 -33.24
CA ALA A 376 -9.88 -8.73 -32.06
C ALA A 376 -8.62 -8.99 -31.21
N LEU A 377 -8.21 -10.26 -31.05
CA LEU A 377 -6.98 -10.63 -30.34
C LEU A 377 -5.73 -10.05 -30.99
N LEU A 378 -5.64 -10.07 -32.30
CA LEU A 378 -4.46 -9.59 -33.05
C LEU A 378 -4.44 -8.07 -33.21
N GLY A 379 -5.60 -7.41 -33.24
CA GLY A 379 -5.73 -5.97 -33.55
C GLY A 379 -5.95 -5.03 -32.38
N SER A 380 -6.18 -5.53 -31.16
CA SER A 380 -6.47 -4.69 -30.00
C SER A 380 -5.24 -4.39 -29.17
N ASP A 381 -5.09 -3.15 -28.71
CA ASP A 381 -4.04 -2.74 -27.78
C ASP A 381 -4.17 -3.43 -26.42
N ASN A 382 -5.38 -3.78 -26.00
CA ASN A 382 -5.65 -4.51 -24.76
C ASN A 382 -5.39 -6.02 -24.84
N SER A 383 -4.91 -6.51 -25.99
CA SER A 383 -4.62 -7.94 -26.18
C SER A 383 -3.58 -8.48 -25.20
N PRO A 384 -3.74 -9.73 -24.71
CA PRO A 384 -2.69 -10.44 -24.00
C PRO A 384 -1.37 -10.50 -24.78
N LEU A 385 -1.41 -10.48 -26.09
CA LEU A 385 -0.23 -10.48 -26.95
C LEU A 385 0.59 -9.18 -26.85
N ASN A 386 -0.02 -8.08 -26.42
CA ASN A 386 0.65 -6.78 -26.22
C ASN A 386 1.21 -6.61 -24.80
N THR A 387 1.09 -7.62 -23.93
CA THR A 387 1.67 -7.58 -22.59
C THR A 387 3.19 -7.70 -22.62
N LEU A 388 3.84 -7.33 -21.52
CA LEU A 388 5.29 -7.43 -21.35
C LEU A 388 5.62 -8.36 -20.18
N HIS A 389 6.72 -9.12 -20.31
CA HIS A 389 7.25 -9.97 -19.24
C HIS A 389 6.21 -10.97 -18.69
N SER A 390 5.47 -11.60 -19.59
CA SER A 390 4.45 -12.62 -19.28
C SER A 390 4.76 -13.93 -20.01
N THR A 391 4.08 -15.00 -19.60
CA THR A 391 4.08 -16.25 -20.37
C THR A 391 2.75 -16.37 -21.12
N ILE A 392 2.83 -16.61 -22.42
CA ILE A 392 1.66 -16.76 -23.31
C ILE A 392 1.69 -18.18 -23.86
N TYR A 393 0.63 -18.92 -23.61
CA TYR A 393 0.44 -20.28 -24.10
C TYR A 393 -0.63 -20.28 -25.19
N ILE A 394 -0.19 -20.53 -26.43
CA ILE A 394 -1.06 -20.68 -27.59
C ILE A 394 -1.34 -22.18 -27.75
N LYS A 395 -2.54 -22.56 -27.30
CA LYS A 395 -2.98 -23.95 -27.27
C LYS A 395 -3.58 -24.33 -28.62
N ASN A 396 -3.01 -25.36 -29.23
CA ASN A 396 -3.48 -26.01 -30.46
C ASN A 396 -3.71 -25.06 -31.65
N PRO A 397 -2.69 -24.30 -32.11
CA PRO A 397 -2.83 -23.43 -33.30
C PRO A 397 -3.18 -24.22 -34.58
N GLY A 398 -2.95 -25.52 -34.64
CA GLY A 398 -3.40 -26.38 -35.75
C GLY A 398 -4.94 -26.44 -35.95
N ALA A 399 -5.71 -26.00 -34.95
CA ALA A 399 -7.17 -25.89 -35.05
C ALA A 399 -7.63 -24.63 -35.78
N LEU A 400 -6.74 -23.65 -36.03
CA LEU A 400 -7.04 -22.44 -36.77
C LEU A 400 -7.27 -22.74 -38.25
N SER A 401 -8.09 -21.95 -38.94
CA SER A 401 -8.15 -21.97 -40.40
C SER A 401 -6.81 -21.50 -40.99
N GLU A 402 -6.56 -21.83 -42.25
CA GLU A 402 -5.33 -21.46 -42.95
C GLU A 402 -5.09 -19.94 -42.88
N GLY A 403 -6.08 -19.13 -43.20
CA GLY A 403 -5.96 -17.67 -43.10
C GLY A 403 -5.77 -17.13 -41.69
N GLN A 404 -6.24 -17.83 -40.65
CA GLN A 404 -5.98 -17.46 -39.26
C GLN A 404 -4.56 -17.86 -38.82
N ALA A 405 -4.06 -19.02 -39.29
CA ALA A 405 -2.70 -19.47 -39.04
C ALA A 405 -1.69 -18.53 -39.71
N ASP A 406 -1.93 -18.10 -40.94
CA ASP A 406 -1.08 -17.14 -41.66
C ASP A 406 -1.01 -15.79 -40.92
N LYS A 407 -2.13 -15.29 -40.42
CA LYS A 407 -2.17 -14.07 -39.59
C LYS A 407 -1.35 -14.25 -38.30
N LEU A 408 -1.43 -15.41 -37.65
CA LEU A 408 -0.62 -15.71 -36.45
C LEU A 408 0.88 -15.68 -36.79
N PHE A 409 1.27 -16.34 -37.87
CA PHE A 409 2.68 -16.40 -38.28
C PHE A 409 3.22 -15.01 -38.62
N ALA A 410 2.47 -14.24 -39.40
CA ALA A 410 2.82 -12.86 -39.69
C ALA A 410 2.94 -12.00 -38.42
N TYR A 411 2.06 -12.21 -37.44
CA TYR A 411 2.12 -11.51 -36.16
C TYR A 411 3.36 -11.91 -35.34
N LEU A 412 3.67 -13.21 -35.27
CA LEU A 412 4.84 -13.72 -34.57
C LEU A 412 6.15 -13.20 -35.18
N ASP A 413 6.23 -13.12 -36.51
CA ASP A 413 7.40 -12.62 -37.23
C ASP A 413 7.62 -11.11 -36.99
N ASN A 414 6.55 -10.33 -36.96
CA ASN A 414 6.63 -8.85 -36.93
C ASN A 414 6.63 -8.24 -35.52
N ALA A 415 6.01 -8.89 -34.54
CA ALA A 415 5.71 -8.25 -33.25
C ALA A 415 6.83 -8.35 -32.21
N SER A 416 7.98 -8.97 -32.51
CA SER A 416 9.07 -9.27 -31.54
C SER A 416 8.53 -9.88 -30.23
N LEU A 417 7.44 -10.65 -30.33
CA LEU A 417 6.69 -11.15 -29.18
C LEU A 417 7.55 -12.06 -28.28
N ALA A 418 8.41 -12.90 -28.90
CA ALA A 418 9.30 -13.79 -28.19
C ALA A 418 10.42 -13.07 -27.42
N SER A 419 10.80 -11.86 -27.81
CA SER A 419 11.79 -11.08 -27.08
C SER A 419 11.20 -10.42 -25.81
N ARG A 420 9.91 -10.09 -25.82
CA ARG A 420 9.20 -9.42 -24.74
C ARG A 420 8.54 -10.38 -23.76
N ASN A 421 8.09 -11.53 -24.26
CA ASN A 421 7.33 -12.53 -23.51
C ASN A 421 7.91 -13.91 -23.74
N ARG A 422 7.54 -14.85 -22.89
CA ARG A 422 7.80 -16.26 -23.12
C ARG A 422 6.62 -16.90 -23.83
N LEU A 423 6.89 -17.62 -24.90
CA LEU A 423 5.87 -18.28 -25.70
C LEU A 423 5.91 -19.79 -25.50
N LEU A 424 4.75 -20.36 -25.26
CA LEU A 424 4.53 -21.82 -25.23
C LEU A 424 3.47 -22.15 -26.28
N PHE A 425 3.70 -23.23 -27.01
CA PHE A 425 2.76 -23.74 -28.00
C PHE A 425 2.46 -25.21 -27.70
N SER A 426 1.28 -25.68 -28.05
CA SER A 426 1.00 -27.13 -28.08
C SER A 426 0.31 -27.51 -29.36
N LEU A 427 0.64 -28.70 -29.85
CA LEU A 427 -0.01 -29.32 -31.01
C LEU A 427 -0.44 -30.75 -30.68
N VAL A 428 -1.61 -31.13 -31.19
CA VAL A 428 -2.10 -32.49 -31.10
C VAL A 428 -1.60 -33.26 -32.30
N LEU A 429 -0.90 -34.38 -32.05
CA LEU A 429 -0.40 -35.30 -33.06
C LEU A 429 -1.42 -36.40 -33.38
N ASN A 430 -1.24 -37.06 -34.51
CA ASN A 430 -1.99 -38.26 -34.94
C ASN A 430 -3.52 -38.03 -34.97
N THR A 431 -3.94 -36.90 -35.51
CA THR A 431 -5.38 -36.57 -35.64
C THR A 431 -5.68 -35.93 -37.00
N SER A 432 -6.75 -36.35 -37.65
CA SER A 432 -7.30 -35.71 -38.85
C SER A 432 -8.17 -34.48 -38.52
N ARG A 433 -8.44 -34.26 -37.23
CA ARG A 433 -9.31 -33.14 -36.77
C ARG A 433 -8.69 -31.77 -37.04
N TYR A 434 -7.36 -31.68 -37.09
CA TYR A 434 -6.64 -30.40 -37.20
C TYR A 434 -5.76 -30.40 -38.46
N PRO A 435 -6.29 -30.05 -39.64
CA PRO A 435 -5.58 -30.15 -40.89
C PRO A 435 -4.32 -29.30 -40.98
N ASN A 436 -4.24 -28.21 -40.25
CA ASN A 436 -3.10 -27.28 -40.28
C ASN A 436 -2.04 -27.59 -39.19
N ALA A 437 -2.17 -28.73 -38.50
CA ALA A 437 -1.23 -29.07 -37.42
C ALA A 437 0.21 -29.26 -37.93
N GLU A 438 0.42 -29.91 -39.08
CA GLU A 438 1.75 -30.12 -39.64
C GLU A 438 2.36 -28.84 -40.20
N THR A 439 1.57 -27.96 -40.82
CA THR A 439 2.01 -26.63 -41.27
C THR A 439 2.47 -25.78 -40.08
N CYS A 440 1.66 -25.75 -39.01
CA CYS A 440 2.02 -25.05 -37.78
C CYS A 440 3.29 -25.64 -37.13
N ARG A 441 3.42 -26.95 -37.11
CA ARG A 441 4.60 -27.63 -36.57
C ARG A 441 5.85 -27.24 -37.35
N THR A 442 5.82 -27.33 -38.67
CA THR A 442 6.95 -27.01 -39.55
C THR A 442 7.38 -25.55 -39.37
N TYR A 443 6.41 -24.62 -39.26
CA TYR A 443 6.70 -23.23 -39.00
C TYR A 443 7.38 -23.03 -37.63
N LEU A 444 6.80 -23.57 -36.54
CA LEU A 444 7.29 -23.40 -35.18
C LEU A 444 8.67 -24.04 -34.94
N GLU A 445 8.93 -25.21 -35.52
CA GLU A 445 10.23 -25.93 -35.40
C GLU A 445 11.31 -25.23 -36.23
N ASN A 446 11.04 -24.94 -37.50
CA ASN A 446 12.08 -24.54 -38.44
C ASN A 446 12.25 -23.00 -38.50
N ARG A 447 11.17 -22.25 -38.54
CA ARG A 447 11.23 -20.78 -38.69
C ARG A 447 11.27 -20.07 -37.35
N PHE A 448 10.47 -20.51 -36.40
CA PHE A 448 10.41 -19.87 -35.08
C PHE A 448 11.38 -20.46 -34.05
N SER A 449 12.08 -21.54 -34.42
CA SER A 449 13.15 -22.19 -33.63
C SER A 449 12.73 -22.56 -32.22
N CYS A 450 11.53 -23.13 -32.05
CA CYS A 450 11.04 -23.60 -30.77
C CYS A 450 11.83 -24.79 -30.23
N LEU A 451 12.08 -24.82 -28.93
CA LEU A 451 12.49 -26.05 -28.24
C LEU A 451 11.33 -27.05 -28.25
N THR A 452 11.56 -28.27 -28.76
CA THR A 452 10.49 -29.26 -28.90
C THR A 452 10.47 -30.22 -27.71
N LEU A 453 9.32 -30.28 -27.03
CA LEU A 453 9.02 -31.20 -25.92
C LEU A 453 8.00 -32.23 -26.40
N LYS A 454 8.39 -33.47 -26.59
CA LYS A 454 7.48 -34.55 -26.99
C LYS A 454 6.96 -35.31 -25.77
N LEU A 455 5.62 -35.38 -25.64
CA LEU A 455 4.96 -36.18 -24.62
C LEU A 455 4.54 -37.52 -25.17
N PRO A 456 5.11 -38.65 -24.67
CA PRO A 456 4.74 -39.97 -25.14
C PRO A 456 3.29 -40.31 -24.76
N PRO A 457 2.56 -41.05 -25.61
CA PRO A 457 1.24 -41.54 -25.27
C PRO A 457 1.31 -42.56 -24.13
N LEU A 458 0.20 -42.74 -23.41
CA LEU A 458 0.16 -43.60 -22.22
C LEU A 458 0.54 -45.06 -22.49
N ARG A 459 0.22 -45.58 -23.68
CA ARG A 459 0.62 -46.93 -24.13
C ARG A 459 2.14 -47.13 -24.26
N GLU A 460 2.92 -46.07 -24.42
CA GLU A 460 4.40 -46.13 -24.50
C GLU A 460 5.05 -45.99 -23.12
N ARG A 461 4.22 -45.72 -22.07
CA ARG A 461 4.67 -45.60 -20.67
C ARG A 461 3.76 -46.37 -19.73
N LYS A 462 3.48 -47.60 -20.04
CA LYS A 462 2.60 -48.47 -19.25
C LYS A 462 3.03 -48.62 -17.80
N GLU A 463 4.33 -48.57 -17.53
CA GLU A 463 4.93 -48.65 -16.20
C GLU A 463 4.51 -47.48 -15.28
N ASP A 464 4.09 -46.35 -15.83
CA ASP A 464 3.63 -45.21 -15.08
C ASP A 464 2.17 -45.35 -14.59
N ILE A 465 1.37 -46.19 -15.23
CA ILE A 465 -0.06 -46.32 -15.01
C ILE A 465 -0.40 -46.59 -13.52
N PRO A 466 0.25 -47.56 -12.85
CA PRO A 466 -0.06 -47.80 -11.43
C PRO A 466 0.17 -46.60 -10.54
N SER A 467 1.26 -45.84 -10.76
CA SER A 467 1.59 -44.66 -10.03
C SER A 467 0.58 -43.50 -10.29
N ILE A 468 0.21 -43.30 -11.55
CA ILE A 468 -0.77 -42.31 -11.97
C ILE A 468 -2.14 -42.63 -11.33
N VAL A 469 -2.56 -43.90 -11.34
CA VAL A 469 -3.79 -44.36 -10.75
C VAL A 469 -3.80 -44.10 -9.22
N ALA A 470 -2.72 -44.48 -8.52
CA ALA A 470 -2.62 -44.29 -7.08
C ALA A 470 -2.74 -42.80 -6.68
N LEU A 471 -2.03 -41.90 -7.39
CA LEU A 471 -2.07 -40.48 -7.15
C LEU A 471 -3.47 -39.88 -7.44
N TYR A 472 -4.09 -40.35 -8.52
CA TYR A 472 -5.44 -39.87 -8.87
C TYR A 472 -6.51 -40.35 -7.88
N LEU A 473 -6.44 -41.61 -7.41
CA LEU A 473 -7.29 -42.17 -6.36
C LEU A 473 -7.13 -41.42 -5.06
N HIS A 474 -5.89 -41.09 -4.65
CA HIS A 474 -5.67 -40.28 -3.47
C HIS A 474 -6.41 -38.93 -3.56
N ARG A 475 -6.32 -38.26 -4.72
CA ARG A 475 -7.02 -37.01 -4.96
C ARG A 475 -8.54 -37.16 -4.92
N LEU A 476 -9.07 -38.20 -5.56
CA LEU A 476 -10.51 -38.51 -5.51
C LEU A 476 -10.98 -38.79 -4.08
N ASN A 477 -10.20 -39.53 -3.29
CA ASN A 477 -10.50 -39.78 -1.89
C ASN A 477 -10.65 -38.48 -1.09
N VAL A 478 -9.72 -37.51 -1.28
CA VAL A 478 -9.78 -36.21 -0.64
C VAL A 478 -11.00 -35.41 -1.10
N GLN A 479 -11.29 -35.40 -2.42
CA GLN A 479 -12.41 -34.64 -2.98
C GLN A 479 -13.79 -35.21 -2.60
N LEU A 480 -13.90 -36.54 -2.58
CA LEU A 480 -15.18 -37.23 -2.39
C LEU A 480 -15.38 -37.77 -0.95
N GLY A 481 -14.42 -37.55 -0.05
CA GLY A 481 -14.45 -38.08 1.31
C GLY A 481 -14.45 -39.61 1.35
N LYS A 482 -13.80 -40.27 0.38
CA LYS A 482 -13.69 -41.74 0.27
C LYS A 482 -12.34 -42.21 0.82
N GLN A 483 -12.22 -43.53 1.01
CA GLN A 483 -11.00 -44.20 1.49
C GLN A 483 -10.68 -45.43 0.65
N ILE A 484 -10.70 -45.28 -0.67
CA ILE A 484 -10.35 -46.35 -1.61
C ILE A 484 -8.83 -46.51 -1.58
N ILE A 485 -8.36 -47.71 -1.26
CA ILE A 485 -6.92 -48.02 -1.11
C ILE A 485 -6.21 -48.43 -2.43
N GLY A 486 -6.98 -48.85 -3.45
CA GLY A 486 -6.41 -49.27 -4.74
C GLY A 486 -7.38 -50.13 -5.53
N PHE A 487 -6.84 -50.78 -6.54
CA PHE A 487 -7.52 -51.77 -7.37
C PHE A 487 -6.97 -53.14 -7.09
N GLU A 488 -7.76 -54.18 -7.36
CA GLU A 488 -7.29 -55.56 -7.39
C GLU A 488 -6.24 -55.76 -8.48
N ALA A 489 -5.35 -56.76 -8.29
CA ALA A 489 -4.21 -56.99 -9.20
C ALA A 489 -4.65 -57.20 -10.65
N GLU A 490 -5.71 -57.97 -10.85
CA GLU A 490 -6.28 -58.26 -12.19
C GLU A 490 -6.82 -56.98 -12.86
N ALA A 491 -7.47 -56.08 -12.11
CA ALA A 491 -7.97 -54.83 -12.63
C ALA A 491 -6.81 -53.87 -13.00
N MET A 492 -5.74 -53.87 -12.20
CA MET A 492 -4.55 -53.07 -12.49
C MET A 492 -3.82 -53.57 -13.73
N GLU A 493 -3.72 -54.92 -13.92
CA GLU A 493 -3.14 -55.51 -15.11
C GLU A 493 -3.93 -55.13 -16.36
N LEU A 494 -5.27 -55.26 -16.33
CA LEU A 494 -6.14 -54.82 -17.42
C LEU A 494 -5.93 -53.35 -17.78
N MET A 495 -5.85 -52.47 -16.78
CA MET A 495 -5.59 -51.04 -16.99
C MET A 495 -4.20 -50.80 -17.62
N THR A 496 -3.20 -51.57 -17.22
CA THR A 496 -1.83 -51.45 -17.73
C THR A 496 -1.72 -51.91 -19.20
N GLU A 497 -2.47 -52.97 -19.58
CA GLU A 497 -2.47 -53.49 -20.93
C GLU A 497 -3.34 -52.74 -21.93
N PHE A 498 -4.32 -51.99 -21.44
CA PHE A 498 -5.23 -51.24 -22.30
C PHE A 498 -4.51 -50.13 -23.08
N PRO A 499 -4.82 -49.89 -24.38
CA PRO A 499 -4.07 -48.98 -25.24
C PRO A 499 -4.31 -47.49 -25.00
N TRP A 500 -5.32 -47.13 -24.23
CA TRP A 500 -5.66 -45.74 -23.85
C TRP A 500 -5.66 -44.73 -25.00
N PRO A 501 -6.53 -44.84 -26.02
CA PRO A 501 -6.50 -43.98 -27.22
C PRO A 501 -6.70 -42.48 -26.89
N SER A 502 -7.35 -42.14 -25.78
CA SER A 502 -7.45 -40.78 -25.30
C SER A 502 -6.55 -40.52 -24.07
N ASN A 503 -5.57 -41.35 -23.84
CA ASN A 503 -4.52 -41.20 -22.84
C ASN A 503 -5.06 -40.93 -21.42
N LEU A 504 -4.52 -39.93 -20.70
CA LEU A 504 -4.89 -39.60 -19.31
C LEU A 504 -6.35 -39.15 -19.17
N ASP A 505 -6.91 -38.48 -20.17
CA ASP A 505 -8.30 -38.02 -20.11
C ASP A 505 -9.25 -39.22 -20.02
N GLN A 506 -9.00 -40.28 -20.79
CA GLN A 506 -9.78 -41.52 -20.72
C GLN A 506 -9.55 -42.26 -19.42
N LEU A 507 -8.30 -42.36 -18.96
CA LEU A 507 -7.97 -43.00 -17.69
C LEU A 507 -8.68 -42.30 -16.53
N HIS A 508 -8.58 -40.98 -16.45
CA HIS A 508 -9.26 -40.20 -15.40
C HIS A 508 -10.79 -40.31 -15.44
N HIS A 509 -11.36 -40.41 -16.66
CA HIS A 509 -12.81 -40.59 -16.79
C HIS A 509 -13.29 -41.94 -16.23
N ILE A 510 -12.52 -43.00 -16.46
CA ILE A 510 -12.85 -44.34 -15.95
C ILE A 510 -12.67 -44.42 -14.42
N LEU A 511 -11.67 -43.74 -13.88
CA LEU A 511 -11.39 -43.74 -12.43
C LEU A 511 -12.37 -42.92 -11.61
N ARG A 512 -13.14 -42.00 -12.22
CA ARG A 512 -14.09 -41.12 -11.57
C ARG A 512 -15.48 -41.74 -11.39
#